data_8d295c8515476758e6a3e5ba256e0609
#
_entry.id   8d295c8515476758e6a3e5ba256e0609
#
_cell.length_a   1.000
_cell.length_b   1.000
_cell.length_c   1.000
_cell.angle_alpha   90.00
_cell.angle_beta   90.00
_cell.angle_gamma   90.00
#
_symmetry.space_group_name_H-M   'P 1'
#
loop_
_entity.id
_entity.type
_entity.pdbx_description
1 polymer ?
#
loop_
_entity_poly.entity_id
_entity_poly.type
_entity_poly.pdbx_seq_one_letter_code
_entity_poly.pdbx_strand_id
1 'polypeptide(L)'
;DMDEKRNNRAVERKLSDCLRQDRARIQVGRISHFGLLEMSRQRIRASVLESSTEPCAVCGGSGHVRSVSSVALQLLRGIEEILMKGATHNLVVRTRTDVALYVLNHKRGHLRDLENAFKVSLAVSADPTVAGQQSFIIDRGEQVHTLEAAKALLVTQAAASPAQAE
;
A
#
# COMPACT_ATOMS: atom_id res chain seq x y z
N ASP A 1 -19.67 15.25 -37.66
CA ASP A 1 -20.61 15.77 -36.68
C ASP A 1 -21.57 14.67 -36.20
N MET A 2 -21.67 14.49 -34.91
CA MET A 2 -22.46 13.42 -34.27
C MET A 2 -23.83 13.92 -33.77
N ASP A 3 -24.18 15.18 -33.99
CA ASP A 3 -25.47 15.73 -33.61
C ASP A 3 -26.61 15.21 -34.49
N GLU A 4 -26.29 14.81 -35.74
CA GLU A 4 -27.27 14.22 -36.61
C GLU A 4 -27.47 12.71 -36.36
N LYS A 5 -28.71 12.29 -36.13
CA LYS A 5 -29.08 10.87 -35.96
C LYS A 5 -28.65 9.98 -37.14
N ARG A 6 -28.53 10.54 -38.32
CA ARG A 6 -28.05 9.85 -39.52
C ARG A 6 -26.59 9.43 -39.35
N ASN A 7 -25.75 10.32 -38.84
CA ASN A 7 -24.33 10.06 -38.62
C ASN A 7 -24.13 8.99 -37.52
N ASN A 8 -24.90 9.07 -36.44
CA ASN A 8 -24.89 8.04 -35.39
C ASN A 8 -25.18 6.67 -35.94
N ARG A 9 -26.24 6.52 -36.76
CA ARG A 9 -26.59 5.25 -37.40
C ARG A 9 -25.53 4.76 -38.38
N ALA A 10 -24.86 5.67 -39.11
CA ALA A 10 -23.78 5.31 -40.02
C ALA A 10 -22.58 4.74 -39.26
N VAL A 11 -22.19 5.35 -38.13
CA VAL A 11 -21.10 4.87 -37.27
C VAL A 11 -21.46 3.55 -36.63
N GLU A 12 -22.65 3.40 -36.05
CA GLU A 12 -23.15 2.16 -35.45
C GLU A 12 -23.12 0.98 -36.45
N ARG A 13 -23.60 1.23 -37.68
CA ARG A 13 -23.60 0.23 -38.76
C ARG A 13 -22.16 -0.15 -39.12
N LYS A 14 -21.29 0.82 -39.36
CA LYS A 14 -19.90 0.59 -39.71
C LYS A 14 -19.17 -0.20 -38.61
N LEU A 15 -19.40 0.12 -37.35
CA LEU A 15 -18.83 -0.61 -36.23
C LEU A 15 -19.33 -2.08 -36.23
N SER A 16 -20.65 -2.29 -36.36
CA SER A 16 -21.22 -3.63 -36.40
C SER A 16 -20.66 -4.46 -37.57
N ASP A 17 -20.48 -3.86 -38.74
CA ASP A 17 -19.89 -4.54 -39.90
C ASP A 17 -18.42 -4.93 -39.67
N CYS A 18 -17.62 -4.04 -39.04
CA CYS A 18 -16.24 -4.34 -38.68
C CYS A 18 -16.11 -5.48 -37.65
N LEU A 19 -17.05 -5.56 -36.71
CA LEU A 19 -17.05 -6.55 -35.63
C LEU A 19 -17.62 -7.92 -36.06
N ARG A 20 -18.23 -8.04 -37.28
CA ARG A 20 -18.86 -9.28 -37.76
C ARG A 20 -17.91 -10.45 -37.85
N GLN A 21 -16.62 -10.23 -38.08
CA GLN A 21 -15.60 -11.26 -38.19
C GLN A 21 -14.93 -11.61 -36.86
N ASP A 22 -15.27 -10.91 -35.78
CA ASP A 22 -14.71 -11.18 -34.45
C ASP A 22 -15.33 -12.47 -33.87
N ARG A 23 -14.49 -13.38 -33.37
CA ARG A 23 -14.94 -14.61 -32.72
C ARG A 23 -15.54 -14.37 -31.32
N ALA A 24 -15.27 -13.22 -30.72
CA ALA A 24 -15.78 -12.88 -29.41
C ALA A 24 -17.26 -12.57 -29.47
N ARG A 25 -18.00 -12.88 -28.41
CA ARG A 25 -19.36 -12.38 -28.25
C ARG A 25 -19.28 -10.89 -27.95
N ILE A 26 -19.90 -10.08 -28.79
CA ILE A 26 -19.88 -8.64 -28.70
C ILE A 26 -21.33 -8.14 -28.62
N GLN A 27 -21.57 -7.22 -27.71
CA GLN A 27 -22.79 -6.44 -27.61
C GLN A 27 -22.43 -4.97 -27.80
N VAL A 28 -23.05 -4.32 -28.76
CA VAL A 28 -22.82 -2.89 -29.05
C VAL A 28 -24.13 -2.16 -28.77
N GLY A 29 -24.06 -1.16 -27.89
CA GLY A 29 -25.16 -0.24 -27.61
C GLY A 29 -25.37 0.76 -28.74
N ARG A 30 -26.34 1.65 -28.55
CA ARG A 30 -26.55 2.80 -29.44
C ARG A 30 -25.78 3.99 -28.92
N ILE A 31 -25.42 4.89 -29.81
CA ILE A 31 -24.79 6.16 -29.43
C ILE A 31 -25.83 6.97 -28.63
N SER A 32 -25.47 7.33 -27.40
CA SER A 32 -26.30 8.11 -26.51
C SER A 32 -26.46 9.55 -26.98
N HIS A 33 -27.38 10.29 -26.39
CA HIS A 33 -27.54 11.73 -26.65
C HIS A 33 -26.29 12.56 -26.33
N PHE A 34 -25.42 12.05 -25.48
CA PHE A 34 -24.13 12.68 -25.14
C PHE A 34 -22.98 12.29 -26.06
N GLY A 35 -23.25 11.54 -27.14
CA GLY A 35 -22.22 11.06 -28.07
C GLY A 35 -21.39 9.89 -27.55
N LEU A 36 -21.82 9.22 -26.49
CA LEU A 36 -21.14 8.06 -25.91
C LEU A 36 -21.71 6.76 -26.49
N LEU A 37 -20.82 5.84 -26.84
CA LEU A 37 -21.14 4.48 -27.27
C LEU A 37 -20.55 3.50 -26.26
N GLU A 38 -21.37 2.58 -25.79
CA GLU A 38 -20.94 1.47 -24.94
C GLU A 38 -20.85 0.17 -25.72
N MET A 39 -19.85 -0.63 -25.42
CA MET A 39 -19.64 -1.93 -26.03
C MET A 39 -19.16 -2.93 -24.96
N SER A 40 -19.76 -4.12 -24.97
CA SER A 40 -19.29 -5.25 -24.19
C SER A 40 -18.69 -6.29 -25.11
N ARG A 41 -17.48 -6.74 -24.84
CA ARG A 41 -16.79 -7.77 -25.61
C ARG A 41 -16.31 -8.90 -24.70
N GLN A 42 -16.65 -10.13 -25.05
CA GLN A 42 -16.16 -11.30 -24.32
C GLN A 42 -14.64 -11.40 -24.45
N ARG A 43 -13.97 -11.60 -23.32
CA ARG A 43 -12.55 -11.88 -23.29
C ARG A 43 -12.31 -13.35 -23.62
N ILE A 44 -11.68 -13.65 -24.76
CA ILE A 44 -11.42 -15.03 -25.20
C ILE A 44 -10.15 -15.56 -24.52
N ARG A 45 -9.13 -14.72 -24.36
CA ARG A 45 -7.87 -15.06 -23.69
C ARG A 45 -7.25 -13.84 -23.04
N ALA A 46 -6.38 -14.06 -22.06
CA ALA A 46 -5.59 -13.00 -21.45
C ALA A 46 -4.72 -12.30 -22.52
N SER A 47 -4.47 -11.00 -22.33
CA SER A 47 -3.54 -10.26 -23.19
C SER A 47 -2.12 -10.80 -23.03
N VAL A 48 -1.26 -10.60 -24.02
CA VAL A 48 0.15 -10.97 -23.94
C VAL A 48 0.81 -10.26 -22.74
N LEU A 49 0.48 -9.00 -22.52
CA LEU A 49 0.98 -8.23 -21.38
C LEU A 49 0.58 -8.90 -20.05
N GLU A 50 -0.68 -9.28 -19.90
CA GLU A 50 -1.19 -9.89 -18.67
C GLU A 50 -0.61 -11.29 -18.40
N SER A 51 -0.31 -12.04 -19.45
CA SER A 51 0.28 -13.39 -19.33
C SER A 51 1.80 -13.38 -19.16
N SER A 52 2.47 -12.26 -19.49
CA SER A 52 3.93 -12.12 -19.48
C SER A 52 4.46 -11.17 -18.40
N THR A 53 3.57 -10.59 -17.57
CA THR A 53 3.97 -9.65 -16.52
C THR A 53 3.36 -10.05 -15.19
N GLU A 54 4.05 -9.69 -14.12
CA GLU A 54 3.57 -9.81 -12.74
C GLU A 54 3.36 -8.42 -12.13
N PRO A 55 2.47 -8.27 -11.15
CA PRO A 55 2.34 -7.02 -10.43
C PRO A 55 3.66 -6.61 -9.80
N CYS A 56 4.06 -5.36 -9.96
CA CYS A 56 5.28 -4.85 -9.36
C CYS A 56 5.22 -4.97 -7.82
N ALA A 57 6.17 -5.65 -7.20
CA ALA A 57 6.23 -5.84 -5.76
C ALA A 57 6.34 -4.52 -4.97
N VAL A 58 6.88 -3.45 -5.60
CA VAL A 58 7.08 -2.16 -4.95
C VAL A 58 5.81 -1.32 -4.94
N CYS A 59 5.09 -1.21 -6.06
CA CYS A 59 3.92 -0.34 -6.18
C CYS A 59 2.59 -1.09 -6.32
N GLY A 60 2.60 -2.43 -6.42
CA GLY A 60 1.40 -3.23 -6.61
C GLY A 60 0.62 -2.90 -7.89
N GLY A 61 1.28 -2.32 -8.90
CA GLY A 61 0.65 -1.92 -10.16
C GLY A 61 0.13 -0.49 -10.21
N SER A 62 0.24 0.29 -9.11
CA SER A 62 -0.24 1.68 -9.07
C SER A 62 0.65 2.69 -9.82
N GLY A 63 1.91 2.33 -10.11
CA GLY A 63 2.91 3.21 -10.70
C GLY A 63 3.49 4.26 -9.74
N HIS A 64 2.99 4.35 -8.51
CA HIS A 64 3.39 5.34 -7.52
C HIS A 64 3.63 4.67 -6.16
N VAL A 65 4.58 5.17 -5.41
CA VAL A 65 4.81 4.81 -4.01
C VAL A 65 4.80 6.07 -3.16
N ARG A 66 4.39 5.95 -1.90
CA ARG A 66 4.43 7.08 -0.97
C ARG A 66 5.85 7.50 -0.68
N SER A 67 6.08 8.81 -0.57
CA SER A 67 7.37 9.35 -0.15
C SER A 67 7.71 8.92 1.28
N VAL A 68 9.00 8.81 1.57
CA VAL A 68 9.52 8.40 2.89
C VAL A 68 8.96 9.29 4.01
N SER A 69 8.94 10.61 3.81
CA SER A 69 8.39 11.55 4.79
C SER A 69 6.89 11.34 5.06
N SER A 70 6.11 11.05 4.01
CA SER A 70 4.67 10.78 4.13
C SER A 70 4.41 9.48 4.90
N VAL A 71 5.19 8.43 4.63
CA VAL A 71 5.11 7.16 5.35
C VAL A 71 5.51 7.33 6.81
N ALA A 72 6.58 8.08 7.09
CA ALA A 72 7.03 8.36 8.44
C ALA A 72 5.95 9.08 9.27
N LEU A 73 5.26 10.06 8.72
CA LEU A 73 4.16 10.74 9.38
C LEU A 73 2.97 9.81 9.64
N GLN A 74 2.64 8.96 8.68
CA GLN A 74 1.58 7.97 8.84
C GLN A 74 1.92 6.95 9.92
N LEU A 75 3.17 6.50 9.98
CA LEU A 75 3.69 5.60 11.02
C LEU A 75 3.56 6.23 12.41
N LEU A 76 4.00 7.48 12.59
CA LEU A 76 3.89 8.17 13.86
C LEU A 76 2.45 8.32 14.33
N ARG A 77 1.52 8.69 13.44
CA ARG A 77 0.09 8.72 13.74
C ARG A 77 -0.47 7.36 14.14
N GLY A 78 -0.04 6.30 13.46
CA GLY A 78 -0.43 4.93 13.81
C GLY A 78 0.05 4.51 15.20
N ILE A 79 1.28 4.89 15.58
CA ILE A 79 1.81 4.68 16.94
C ILE A 79 0.97 5.45 17.96
N GLU A 80 0.75 6.74 17.75
CA GLU A 80 -0.06 7.59 18.64
C GLU A 80 -1.47 6.99 18.83
N GLU A 81 -2.12 6.58 17.77
CA GLU A 81 -3.46 5.98 17.82
C GLU A 81 -3.50 4.70 18.66
N ILE A 82 -2.48 3.84 18.52
CA ILE A 82 -2.39 2.61 19.31
C ILE A 82 -2.14 2.94 20.78
N LEU A 83 -1.26 3.88 21.08
CA LEU A 83 -0.94 4.29 22.44
C LEU A 83 -2.13 4.95 23.14
N MET A 84 -2.91 5.74 22.42
CA MET A 84 -4.13 6.35 22.96
C MET A 84 -5.24 5.33 23.27
N LYS A 85 -5.29 4.22 22.54
CA LYS A 85 -6.25 3.12 22.80
C LYS A 85 -5.87 2.26 24.01
N GLY A 86 -4.64 2.37 24.50
CA GLY A 86 -4.17 1.63 25.68
C GLY A 86 -2.69 1.30 25.60
N ALA A 87 -1.87 2.08 26.27
CA ALA A 87 -0.40 1.93 26.32
C ALA A 87 0.00 0.90 27.39
N THR A 88 -0.25 -0.37 27.14
CA THR A 88 0.07 -1.47 28.07
C THR A 88 1.23 -2.36 27.60
N HIS A 89 1.68 -2.17 26.35
CA HIS A 89 2.69 -3.02 25.73
C HIS A 89 3.75 -2.16 25.05
N ASN A 90 4.98 -2.67 25.03
CA ASN A 90 6.01 -2.15 24.16
C ASN A 90 5.58 -2.32 22.70
N LEU A 91 5.98 -1.41 21.83
CA LEU A 91 5.66 -1.50 20.40
C LEU A 91 6.93 -1.74 19.60
N VAL A 92 6.85 -2.69 18.68
CA VAL A 92 7.89 -2.96 17.68
C VAL A 92 7.36 -2.55 16.32
N VAL A 93 8.01 -1.57 15.72
CA VAL A 93 7.64 -1.02 14.42
C VAL A 93 8.59 -1.56 13.38
N ARG A 94 8.07 -2.36 12.46
CA ARG A 94 8.82 -2.85 11.30
C ARG A 94 8.45 -2.04 10.07
N THR A 95 9.44 -1.51 9.39
CA THR A 95 9.24 -0.68 8.20
C THR A 95 10.42 -0.78 7.26
N ARG A 96 10.27 -0.27 6.05
CA ARG A 96 11.37 -0.21 5.08
C ARG A 96 12.57 0.53 5.65
N THR A 97 13.76 0.13 5.22
CA THR A 97 15.04 0.67 5.71
C THR A 97 15.14 2.19 5.58
N ASP A 98 14.71 2.75 4.46
CA ASP A 98 14.72 4.18 4.19
C ASP A 98 13.81 4.97 5.15
N VAL A 99 12.63 4.41 5.48
CA VAL A 99 11.68 5.00 6.44
C VAL A 99 12.22 4.88 7.87
N ALA A 100 12.77 3.72 8.25
CA ALA A 100 13.37 3.51 9.56
C ALA A 100 14.49 4.52 9.83
N LEU A 101 15.41 4.68 8.89
CA LEU A 101 16.52 5.65 8.98
C LEU A 101 15.98 7.09 9.06
N TYR A 102 14.98 7.43 8.27
CA TYR A 102 14.38 8.77 8.32
C TYR A 102 13.74 9.06 9.69
N VAL A 103 12.97 8.14 10.23
CA VAL A 103 12.31 8.30 11.55
C VAL A 103 13.35 8.42 12.67
N LEU A 104 14.35 7.55 12.69
CA LEU A 104 15.39 7.57 13.71
C LEU A 104 16.28 8.83 13.66
N ASN A 105 16.54 9.37 12.47
CA ASN A 105 17.37 10.56 12.31
C ASN A 105 16.60 11.86 12.51
N HIS A 106 15.36 11.96 12.04
CA HIS A 106 14.61 13.21 11.99
C HIS A 106 13.45 13.30 13.00
N LYS A 107 12.99 12.17 13.54
CA LYS A 107 11.82 12.10 14.43
C LYS A 107 12.12 11.48 15.79
N ARG A 108 13.39 11.33 16.15
CA ARG A 108 13.84 10.72 17.42
C ARG A 108 13.31 11.46 18.66
N GLY A 109 13.26 12.79 18.61
CA GLY A 109 12.69 13.58 19.70
C GLY A 109 11.23 13.21 19.97
N HIS A 110 10.42 13.19 18.90
CA HIS A 110 9.01 12.83 18.98
C HIS A 110 8.78 11.40 19.51
N LEU A 111 9.60 10.43 19.08
CA LEU A 111 9.54 9.07 19.63
C LEU A 111 9.82 9.05 21.13
N ARG A 112 10.84 9.79 21.61
CA ARG A 112 11.15 9.90 23.04
C ARG A 112 10.04 10.56 23.85
N ASP A 113 9.39 11.57 23.27
CA ASP A 113 8.26 12.24 23.92
C ASP A 113 7.10 11.27 24.11
N LEU A 114 6.80 10.44 23.12
CA LEU A 114 5.79 9.39 23.21
C LEU A 114 6.17 8.30 24.21
N GLU A 115 7.42 7.83 24.23
CA GLU A 115 7.92 6.86 25.23
C GLU A 115 7.76 7.37 26.66
N ASN A 116 8.11 8.64 26.89
CA ASN A 116 8.02 9.28 28.22
C ASN A 116 6.56 9.52 28.63
N ALA A 117 5.70 9.95 27.70
CA ALA A 117 4.30 10.25 27.97
C ALA A 117 3.50 8.97 28.30
N PHE A 118 3.73 7.90 27.56
CA PHE A 118 2.97 6.64 27.70
C PHE A 118 3.69 5.56 28.50
N LYS A 119 4.95 5.80 28.91
CA LYS A 119 5.79 4.86 29.70
C LYS A 119 5.98 3.50 29.03
N VAL A 120 6.08 3.49 27.73
CA VAL A 120 6.34 2.31 26.89
C VAL A 120 7.63 2.51 26.11
N SER A 121 8.20 1.47 25.57
CA SER A 121 9.34 1.52 24.66
C SER A 121 8.93 1.32 23.22
N LEU A 122 9.52 2.10 22.33
CA LEU A 122 9.27 2.07 20.89
C LEU A 122 10.52 1.60 20.16
N ALA A 123 10.53 0.38 19.66
CA ALA A 123 11.60 -0.15 18.84
C ALA A 123 11.25 0.00 17.36
N VAL A 124 12.13 0.64 16.60
CA VAL A 124 11.98 0.76 15.14
C VAL A 124 13.01 -0.13 14.46
N SER A 125 12.55 -1.11 13.72
CA SER A 125 13.36 -2.08 12.99
C SER A 125 13.19 -1.93 11.48
N ALA A 126 14.29 -2.03 10.76
CA ALA A 126 14.28 -2.12 9.30
C ALA A 126 13.96 -3.55 8.88
N ASP A 127 12.93 -3.72 8.08
CA ASP A 127 12.50 -5.01 7.56
C ASP A 127 12.38 -4.94 6.02
N PRO A 128 13.26 -5.59 5.28
CA PRO A 128 13.24 -5.57 3.82
C PRO A 128 12.03 -6.31 3.23
N THR A 129 11.33 -7.14 4.02
CA THR A 129 10.13 -7.84 3.56
C THR A 129 8.89 -6.95 3.55
N VAL A 130 8.93 -5.82 4.27
CA VAL A 130 7.87 -4.80 4.26
C VAL A 130 8.00 -3.97 3.00
N ALA A 131 7.22 -4.32 1.98
CA ALA A 131 7.21 -3.68 0.67
C ALA A 131 5.78 -3.44 0.16
N GLY A 132 5.66 -2.65 -0.90
CA GLY A 132 4.38 -2.40 -1.56
C GLY A 132 3.49 -1.40 -0.82
N GLN A 133 2.21 -1.67 -0.78
CA GLN A 133 1.21 -0.78 -0.17
C GLN A 133 1.28 -0.75 1.36
N GLN A 134 1.72 -1.85 1.97
CA GLN A 134 1.92 -1.93 3.42
C GLN A 134 3.31 -1.40 3.78
N SER A 135 3.37 -0.12 4.09
CA SER A 135 4.63 0.60 4.29
C SER A 135 5.26 0.39 5.67
N PHE A 136 4.50 -0.12 6.64
CA PHE A 136 4.96 -0.43 7.99
C PHE A 136 4.02 -1.42 8.69
N ILE A 137 4.53 -2.10 9.70
CA ILE A 137 3.80 -3.02 10.58
C ILE A 137 4.11 -2.61 12.01
N ILE A 138 3.10 -2.52 12.86
CA ILE A 138 3.24 -2.23 14.27
C ILE A 138 2.81 -3.46 15.05
N ASP A 139 3.77 -4.14 15.65
CA ASP A 139 3.55 -5.30 16.49
C ASP A 139 3.54 -4.89 17.97
N ARG A 140 2.68 -5.53 18.75
CA ARG A 140 2.69 -5.40 20.20
C ARG A 140 3.73 -6.35 20.76
N GLY A 141 4.69 -5.80 21.49
CA GLY A 141 5.69 -6.56 22.24
C GLY A 141 5.17 -7.02 23.58
N GLU A 142 6.08 -7.15 24.56
CA GLU A 142 5.74 -7.57 25.90
C GLU A 142 4.96 -6.50 26.67
N GLN A 143 4.09 -6.95 27.56
CA GLN A 143 3.32 -6.08 28.44
C GLN A 143 4.22 -5.46 29.49
N VAL A 144 4.13 -4.15 29.67
CA VAL A 144 4.96 -3.41 30.60
C VAL A 144 4.11 -2.44 31.43
N HIS A 145 4.53 -2.24 32.68
CA HIS A 145 3.87 -1.33 33.62
C HIS A 145 4.75 -0.12 33.97
N THR A 146 6.04 -0.18 33.68
CA THR A 146 7.00 0.91 33.95
C THR A 146 7.99 1.07 32.78
N LEU A 147 8.47 2.30 32.59
CA LEU A 147 9.44 2.60 31.53
C LEU A 147 10.80 1.89 31.74
N GLU A 148 11.18 1.64 32.99
CA GLU A 148 12.42 0.92 33.33
C GLU A 148 12.34 -0.56 32.94
N ALA A 149 11.20 -1.21 33.23
CA ALA A 149 10.94 -2.57 32.79
C ALA A 149 10.90 -2.68 31.25
N ALA A 150 10.31 -1.69 30.59
CA ALA A 150 10.26 -1.60 29.14
C ALA A 150 11.66 -1.55 28.50
N LYS A 151 12.55 -0.75 29.05
CA LYS A 151 13.94 -0.63 28.56
C LYS A 151 14.79 -1.87 28.89
N ALA A 152 14.61 -2.48 30.06
CA ALA A 152 15.31 -3.69 30.43
C ALA A 152 15.03 -4.86 29.49
N LEU A 153 13.79 -5.02 29.07
CA LEU A 153 13.37 -6.06 28.10
C LEU A 153 14.01 -5.89 26.73
N LEU A 154 14.16 -4.65 26.24
CA LEU A 154 14.83 -4.38 24.96
C LEU A 154 16.32 -4.75 24.99
N VAL A 155 17.01 -4.49 26.09
CA VAL A 155 18.41 -4.87 26.27
C VAL A 155 18.58 -6.38 26.25
N THR A 156 17.66 -7.11 26.88
CA THR A 156 17.67 -8.58 26.89
C THR A 156 17.38 -9.18 25.51
N GLN A 157 16.47 -8.60 24.75
CA GLN A 157 16.17 -9.05 23.39
C GLN A 157 17.30 -8.77 22.38
N ALA A 158 17.97 -7.62 22.52
CA ALA A 158 19.13 -7.29 21.70
C ALA A 158 20.32 -8.24 21.95
N ALA A 159 20.48 -8.74 23.20
CA ALA A 159 21.50 -9.71 23.56
C ALA A 159 21.16 -11.16 23.12
N ALA A 160 19.90 -11.46 22.89
CA ALA A 160 19.41 -12.80 22.51
C ALA A 160 19.31 -13.01 20.98
N SER A 161 19.56 -12.01 20.16
CA SER A 161 19.67 -12.16 18.69
C SER A 161 21.04 -12.72 18.32
N PRO A 162 21.18 -14.03 17.98
CA PRO A 162 22.44 -14.53 17.47
C PRO A 162 22.67 -13.88 16.09
N ALA A 163 23.84 -13.25 15.94
CA ALA A 163 24.39 -12.89 14.66
C ALA A 163 24.41 -14.15 13.78
N GLN A 164 23.56 -14.23 12.78
CA GLN A 164 23.75 -15.15 11.68
C GLN A 164 24.85 -14.54 10.81
N ALA A 165 26.10 -14.92 11.15
CA ALA A 165 27.22 -14.88 10.25
C ALA A 165 27.28 -16.28 9.58
N GLU A 166 27.14 -16.32 8.32
CA GLU A 166 27.84 -16.99 7.22
C GLU A 166 26.95 -17.13 6.03
#